data_28f466d4b2a186e4db80e003fa5496be
#
_entry.id   28f466d4b2a186e4db80e003fa5496be
#
_cell.length_a   1.000
_cell.length_b   1.000
_cell.length_c   1.000
_cell.angle_alpha   90.00
_cell.angle_beta   90.00
_cell.angle_gamma   90.00
#
_symmetry.space_group_name_H-M   'P 1'
#
loop_
_entity.id
_entity.type
_entity.pdbx_description
1 polymer ?
#
loop_
_entity_poly.entity_id
_entity_poly.type
_entity_poly.pdbx_seq_one_letter_code
_entity_poly.pdbx_strand_id
1 'polypeptide(L)'
;VEALFTVDEETGLTGAFELGEEMLTGKYLINLDSEDEGEIFIGCAGGIDTIATFRYTMEEAPKNYSFFRVDVSDLQGGHSGDDIDKGRVNSNKTVARLLWDGMQSFELKLSYFNGGNLRNAIPREAYAIFGVPTRFKSEFVKRYDLFAADLKAEFRFREPNFKITLNEMPEVDQVLDARTQFGLVYSLVGVPNGVIAMSFAMPGLVETSTNLASVKFEGDDRIVVTTSQRSSVESAKVYASQMIESVFALAGAEVSHSEGYPGWAPNPQSKLLEITVASYEKLFGVKPKVRAIHAGLECGLFLEKYPHLEMVSFGPTLRGVHSPDERLEIATVPKFWDLLADILKKVE
;
A
#
# COMPACT_ATOMS: atom_id res chain seq x y z
N VAL A 1 3.16 27.77 25.29
CA VAL A 1 2.47 27.07 24.19
C VAL A 1 2.90 27.72 22.88
N GLU A 2 3.34 26.90 21.94
CA GLU A 2 3.64 27.28 20.56
C GLU A 2 2.49 26.78 19.69
N ALA A 3 2.04 27.60 18.74
CA ALA A 3 1.03 27.19 17.77
C ALA A 3 1.71 27.04 16.40
N LEU A 4 1.75 25.79 15.90
CA LEU A 4 2.29 25.47 14.59
C LEU A 4 1.15 25.34 13.60
N PHE A 5 1.28 26.01 12.45
CA PHE A 5 0.40 25.88 11.30
C PHE A 5 1.25 25.52 10.10
N THR A 6 1.00 24.35 9.54
CA THR A 6 1.65 23.89 8.32
C THR A 6 0.85 24.27 7.08
N VAL A 7 1.46 24.21 5.92
CA VAL A 7 0.83 24.46 4.62
C VAL A 7 0.93 23.21 3.76
N ASP A 8 -0.04 23.02 2.86
CA ASP A 8 0.01 22.00 1.81
C ASP A 8 0.11 20.57 2.36
N GLU A 9 -0.62 20.28 3.47
CA GLU A 9 -0.62 18.94 4.05
C GLU A 9 -1.21 17.92 3.08
N GLU A 10 -2.37 18.23 2.49
CA GLU A 10 -3.20 17.38 1.65
C GLU A 10 -2.53 16.89 0.35
N THR A 11 -1.60 17.66 -0.20
CA THR A 11 -1.00 17.34 -1.50
C THR A 11 0.46 16.88 -1.41
N GLY A 12 1.14 17.11 -0.29
CA GLY A 12 2.54 16.73 -0.21
C GLY A 12 3.25 16.93 1.13
N LEU A 13 2.55 17.34 2.19
CA LEU A 13 3.15 17.61 3.52
C LEU A 13 4.25 18.67 3.47
N THR A 14 4.21 19.59 2.48
CA THR A 14 5.32 20.51 2.18
C THR A 14 5.73 21.33 3.40
N GLY A 15 4.77 21.85 4.16
CA GLY A 15 5.05 22.61 5.37
C GLY A 15 5.79 21.83 6.45
N ALA A 16 5.49 20.55 6.61
CA ALA A 16 6.17 19.67 7.55
C ALA A 16 7.59 19.30 7.06
N PHE A 17 7.76 19.07 5.75
CA PHE A 17 9.07 18.84 5.15
C PHE A 17 10.01 20.06 5.27
N GLU A 18 9.49 21.27 5.12
CA GLU A 18 10.28 22.50 5.16
C GLU A 18 10.47 23.06 6.60
N LEU A 19 9.85 22.46 7.62
CA LEU A 19 9.99 22.89 9.00
C LEU A 19 11.48 22.84 9.43
N GLY A 20 12.03 23.96 9.90
CA GLY A 20 13.41 24.05 10.38
C GLY A 20 13.61 23.35 11.74
N GLU A 21 14.78 22.80 11.99
CA GLU A 21 15.11 22.04 13.22
C GLU A 21 15.12 22.86 14.52
N GLU A 22 15.15 24.19 14.44
CA GLU A 22 15.18 25.10 15.60
C GLU A 22 13.86 25.85 15.82
N MET A 23 12.79 25.52 15.07
CA MET A 23 11.53 26.26 15.14
C MET A 23 10.67 25.89 16.35
N LEU A 24 10.76 24.66 16.83
CA LEU A 24 10.01 24.17 17.97
C LEU A 24 10.93 23.95 19.18
N THR A 25 10.47 24.41 20.35
CA THR A 25 11.21 24.26 21.61
C THR A 25 10.48 23.36 22.61
N GLY A 26 9.23 22.98 22.30
CA GLY A 26 8.38 22.15 23.15
C GLY A 26 8.90 20.72 23.29
N LYS A 27 8.53 20.08 24.40
CA LYS A 27 8.75 18.65 24.67
C LYS A 27 7.60 17.80 24.16
N TYR A 28 6.39 18.36 24.15
CA TYR A 28 5.15 17.70 23.79
C TYR A 28 4.56 18.34 22.55
N LEU A 29 4.10 17.52 21.62
CA LEU A 29 3.36 17.97 20.44
C LEU A 29 1.97 17.34 20.44
N ILE A 30 0.95 18.19 20.34
CA ILE A 30 -0.43 17.77 20.17
C ILE A 30 -0.82 18.10 18.74
N ASN A 31 -0.95 17.07 17.92
CA ASN A 31 -1.49 17.19 16.57
C ASN A 31 -3.02 17.15 16.64
N LEU A 32 -3.68 18.02 15.91
CA LEU A 32 -5.13 18.24 15.98
C LEU A 32 -5.86 17.77 14.71
N ASP A 33 -5.24 16.92 13.93
CA ASP A 33 -5.67 16.52 12.60
C ASP A 33 -6.32 15.12 12.55
N SER A 34 -6.68 14.56 13.69
CA SER A 34 -7.44 13.30 13.72
C SER A 34 -8.96 13.54 13.64
N GLU A 35 -9.68 12.58 13.07
CA GLU A 35 -11.01 12.74 12.50
C GLU A 35 -12.13 12.04 13.30
N ASP A 36 -11.81 11.44 14.45
CA ASP A 36 -12.78 10.70 15.25
C ASP A 36 -12.72 11.11 16.73
N GLU A 37 -13.80 11.75 17.21
CA GLU A 37 -13.96 12.05 18.64
C GLU A 37 -13.94 10.73 19.45
N GLY A 38 -13.17 10.72 20.53
CA GLY A 38 -13.01 9.53 21.38
C GLY A 38 -11.85 8.63 20.99
N GLU A 39 -11.10 8.97 19.94
CA GLU A 39 -9.89 8.25 19.53
C GLU A 39 -8.64 9.12 19.74
N ILE A 40 -7.56 8.52 20.20
CA ILE A 40 -6.25 9.16 20.40
C ILE A 40 -5.22 8.35 19.61
N PHE A 41 -4.59 8.98 18.65
CA PHE A 41 -3.56 8.35 17.84
C PHE A 41 -2.18 8.62 18.45
N ILE A 42 -1.33 7.58 18.45
CA ILE A 42 0.02 7.61 19.02
C ILE A 42 1.07 7.04 18.06
N GLY A 43 0.71 6.85 16.81
CA GLY A 43 1.63 6.33 15.79
C GLY A 43 1.01 6.33 14.41
N CYS A 44 1.87 6.39 13.40
CA CYS A 44 1.50 6.29 12.00
C CYS A 44 2.59 5.57 11.19
N ALA A 45 2.23 5.04 10.02
CA ALA A 45 3.21 4.44 9.13
C ALA A 45 3.89 5.49 8.27
N GLY A 46 5.20 5.36 8.10
CA GLY A 46 5.92 5.94 6.99
C GLY A 46 5.73 5.14 5.71
N GLY A 47 6.15 5.69 4.59
CA GLY A 47 6.04 5.05 3.29
C GLY A 47 7.28 5.25 2.42
N ILE A 48 7.53 4.28 1.54
CA ILE A 48 8.54 4.36 0.48
C ILE A 48 8.03 3.56 -0.72
N ASP A 49 8.21 4.09 -1.92
CA ASP A 49 7.89 3.36 -3.14
C ASP A 49 9.15 2.77 -3.74
N THR A 50 9.09 1.53 -4.18
CA THR A 50 10.16 0.87 -4.95
C THR A 50 9.68 0.67 -6.38
N ILE A 51 10.47 1.17 -7.33
CA ILE A 51 10.21 1.14 -8.76
C ILE A 51 11.23 0.23 -9.43
N ALA A 52 10.76 -0.84 -10.05
CA ALA A 52 11.58 -1.76 -10.82
C ALA A 52 11.32 -1.59 -12.31
N THR A 53 12.36 -1.32 -13.08
CA THR A 53 12.29 -1.11 -14.54
C THR A 53 12.99 -2.25 -15.25
N PHE A 54 12.22 -3.03 -16.01
CA PHE A 54 12.76 -4.01 -16.93
C PHE A 54 12.95 -3.37 -18.31
N ARG A 55 14.16 -3.47 -18.85
CA ARG A 55 14.39 -3.19 -20.26
C ARG A 55 14.09 -4.43 -21.06
N TYR A 56 13.27 -4.32 -22.11
CA TYR A 56 12.87 -5.46 -22.90
C TYR A 56 13.09 -5.23 -24.40
N THR A 57 13.10 -6.32 -25.12
CA THR A 57 12.98 -6.34 -26.57
C THR A 57 11.80 -7.20 -26.96
N MET A 58 11.15 -6.85 -28.07
CA MET A 58 10.12 -7.70 -28.66
C MET A 58 10.74 -8.62 -29.68
N GLU A 59 10.32 -9.87 -29.65
CA GLU A 59 10.64 -10.90 -30.62
C GLU A 59 9.44 -11.17 -31.54
N GLU A 60 9.65 -11.60 -32.78
CA GLU A 60 8.55 -12.04 -33.65
C GLU A 60 7.77 -13.17 -32.98
N ALA A 61 6.45 -13.05 -32.98
CA ALA A 61 5.58 -14.05 -32.38
C ALA A 61 5.79 -15.42 -33.08
N PRO A 62 5.92 -16.52 -32.33
CA PRO A 62 6.13 -17.81 -32.92
C PRO A 62 4.94 -18.26 -33.78
N LYS A 63 5.20 -18.80 -34.95
CA LYS A 63 4.17 -19.44 -35.79
C LYS A 63 3.58 -20.66 -35.09
N ASN A 64 2.32 -20.96 -35.36
CA ASN A 64 1.58 -22.05 -34.70
C ASN A 64 1.36 -21.88 -33.19
N TYR A 65 1.17 -20.65 -32.75
CA TYR A 65 0.67 -20.30 -31.42
C TYR A 65 -0.81 -19.84 -31.48
N SER A 66 -1.56 -20.19 -30.47
CA SER A 66 -2.90 -19.65 -30.22
C SER A 66 -2.78 -18.59 -29.12
N PHE A 67 -3.32 -17.40 -29.37
CA PHE A 67 -3.20 -16.27 -28.46
C PHE A 67 -4.47 -16.09 -27.63
N PHE A 68 -4.27 -15.63 -26.41
CA PHE A 68 -5.31 -15.42 -25.41
C PHE A 68 -5.09 -14.10 -24.68
N ARG A 69 -6.19 -13.54 -24.23
CA ARG A 69 -6.23 -12.51 -23.21
C ARG A 69 -6.89 -13.07 -21.95
N VAL A 70 -6.20 -12.97 -20.81
CA VAL A 70 -6.77 -13.19 -19.51
C VAL A 70 -7.08 -11.85 -18.87
N ASP A 71 -8.27 -11.69 -18.31
CA ASP A 71 -8.68 -10.52 -17.52
C ASP A 71 -9.07 -10.98 -16.11
N VAL A 72 -8.55 -10.27 -15.10
CA VAL A 72 -8.96 -10.34 -13.69
C VAL A 72 -9.67 -9.04 -13.36
N SER A 73 -10.89 -9.11 -12.83
CA SER A 73 -11.71 -7.94 -12.52
C SER A 73 -12.62 -8.15 -11.31
N ASP A 74 -13.33 -7.09 -10.96
CA ASP A 74 -14.35 -7.03 -9.91
C ASP A 74 -13.83 -7.40 -8.50
N LEU A 75 -12.51 -7.23 -8.27
CA LEU A 75 -11.93 -7.31 -6.93
C LEU A 75 -12.31 -6.07 -6.10
N GLN A 76 -12.40 -6.22 -4.78
CA GLN A 76 -12.75 -5.12 -3.89
C GLN A 76 -11.71 -3.99 -3.92
N GLY A 77 -10.41 -4.35 -3.96
CA GLY A 77 -9.35 -3.37 -3.85
C GLY A 77 -9.38 -2.65 -2.49
N GLY A 78 -8.84 -1.45 -2.43
CA GLY A 78 -8.83 -0.61 -1.23
C GLY A 78 -7.52 0.13 -1.04
N HIS A 79 -7.41 0.86 0.07
CA HIS A 79 -6.21 1.59 0.43
C HIS A 79 -5.08 0.63 0.84
N SER A 80 -3.86 0.83 0.32
CA SER A 80 -2.71 -0.06 0.58
C SER A 80 -2.17 0.02 2.02
N GLY A 81 -2.64 0.97 2.83
CA GLY A 81 -2.42 1.05 4.25
C GLY A 81 -3.58 0.42 5.03
N ASP A 82 -4.73 1.10 5.10
CA ASP A 82 -5.85 0.78 5.99
C ASP A 82 -6.60 -0.51 5.65
N ASP A 83 -6.44 -1.00 4.43
CA ASP A 83 -7.11 -2.21 3.97
C ASP A 83 -6.16 -3.39 3.74
N ILE A 84 -4.86 -3.23 3.97
CA ILE A 84 -3.85 -4.23 3.61
C ILE A 84 -3.97 -5.53 4.43
N ASP A 85 -4.48 -5.45 5.65
CA ASP A 85 -4.71 -6.58 6.55
C ASP A 85 -6.04 -7.30 6.29
N LYS A 86 -6.92 -6.73 5.45
CA LYS A 86 -8.23 -7.32 5.15
C LYS A 86 -8.17 -8.52 4.20
N GLY A 87 -6.96 -8.91 3.79
CA GLY A 87 -6.75 -10.08 2.94
C GLY A 87 -7.30 -9.93 1.52
N ARG A 88 -7.49 -8.70 1.04
CA ARG A 88 -7.96 -8.41 -0.33
C ARG A 88 -6.99 -8.91 -1.37
N VAL A 89 -7.52 -9.44 -2.44
CA VAL A 89 -6.72 -10.06 -3.50
C VAL A 89 -6.09 -9.01 -4.40
N ASN A 90 -4.83 -9.22 -4.74
CA ASN A 90 -4.08 -8.39 -5.68
C ASN A 90 -4.20 -8.99 -7.10
N SER A 91 -4.77 -8.22 -8.03
CA SER A 91 -4.97 -8.66 -9.42
C SER A 91 -3.67 -8.98 -10.16
N ASN A 92 -2.59 -8.20 -9.91
CA ASN A 92 -1.29 -8.44 -10.52
C ASN A 92 -0.71 -9.80 -10.12
N LYS A 93 -0.81 -10.14 -8.82
CA LYS A 93 -0.42 -11.46 -8.30
C LYS A 93 -1.24 -12.59 -8.94
N THR A 94 -2.54 -12.36 -9.11
CA THR A 94 -3.44 -13.36 -9.67
C THR A 94 -3.11 -13.68 -11.11
N VAL A 95 -2.88 -12.66 -11.95
CA VAL A 95 -2.45 -12.86 -13.36
C VAL A 95 -1.07 -13.51 -13.41
N ALA A 96 -0.12 -13.04 -12.58
CA ALA A 96 1.23 -13.61 -12.55
C ALA A 96 1.26 -15.12 -12.22
N ARG A 97 0.35 -15.60 -11.34
CA ARG A 97 0.20 -17.03 -11.01
C ARG A 97 -0.19 -17.85 -12.25
N LEU A 98 -1.12 -17.36 -13.07
CA LEU A 98 -1.52 -18.03 -14.30
C LEU A 98 -0.38 -18.07 -15.33
N LEU A 99 0.30 -16.92 -15.52
CA LEU A 99 1.43 -16.84 -16.45
C LEU A 99 2.55 -17.79 -16.05
N TRP A 100 2.87 -17.86 -14.76
CA TRP A 100 3.87 -18.76 -14.23
C TRP A 100 3.51 -20.24 -14.50
N ASP A 101 2.27 -20.66 -14.21
CA ASP A 101 1.78 -22.03 -14.49
C ASP A 101 1.86 -22.35 -15.99
N GLY A 102 1.48 -21.40 -16.85
CA GLY A 102 1.57 -21.52 -18.29
C GLY A 102 3.02 -21.66 -18.82
N MET A 103 3.95 -20.91 -18.22
CA MET A 103 5.38 -21.02 -18.56
C MET A 103 5.98 -22.37 -18.17
N GLN A 104 5.55 -22.96 -17.03
CA GLN A 104 6.06 -24.27 -16.60
C GLN A 104 5.56 -25.42 -17.47
N SER A 105 4.33 -25.33 -17.98
CA SER A 105 3.62 -26.47 -18.54
C SER A 105 3.34 -26.37 -20.04
N PHE A 106 3.31 -25.16 -20.62
CA PHE A 106 2.76 -24.94 -21.96
C PHE A 106 3.62 -24.05 -22.87
N GLU A 107 4.88 -23.86 -22.56
CA GLU A 107 5.78 -23.01 -23.38
C GLU A 107 5.16 -21.61 -23.65
N LEU A 108 4.45 -21.05 -22.66
CA LEU A 108 3.76 -19.76 -22.79
C LEU A 108 4.71 -18.65 -23.19
N LYS A 109 4.28 -17.80 -24.11
CA LYS A 109 4.97 -16.58 -24.54
C LYS A 109 4.10 -15.36 -24.21
N LEU A 110 4.62 -14.44 -23.39
CA LEU A 110 3.94 -13.22 -22.99
C LEU A 110 4.11 -12.13 -24.05
N SER A 111 3.03 -11.49 -24.43
CA SER A 111 3.05 -10.32 -25.31
C SER A 111 2.85 -9.02 -24.53
N TYR A 112 1.95 -9.01 -23.55
CA TYR A 112 1.61 -7.79 -22.83
C TYR A 112 1.10 -8.08 -21.44
N PHE A 113 1.34 -7.15 -20.50
CA PHE A 113 0.76 -7.16 -19.14
C PHE A 113 0.37 -5.75 -18.74
N ASN A 114 -0.78 -5.59 -18.12
CA ASN A 114 -1.19 -4.33 -17.50
C ASN A 114 -2.06 -4.57 -16.27
N GLY A 115 -1.72 -3.92 -15.16
CA GLY A 115 -2.53 -4.00 -13.95
C GLY A 115 -2.21 -2.92 -12.94
N GLY A 116 -3.21 -2.56 -12.15
CA GLY A 116 -3.14 -1.49 -11.17
C GLY A 116 -2.90 -0.10 -11.77
N ASN A 117 -3.08 0.96 -10.97
CA ASN A 117 -2.88 2.34 -11.42
C ASN A 117 -2.23 3.19 -10.32
N LEU A 118 -2.73 3.14 -9.09
CA LEU A 118 -2.33 4.02 -7.99
C LEU A 118 -1.42 3.26 -7.01
N ARG A 119 -0.32 3.90 -6.60
CA ARG A 119 0.65 3.33 -5.64
C ARG A 119 0.03 3.00 -4.28
N ASN A 120 -0.92 3.82 -3.83
CA ASN A 120 -1.61 3.67 -2.55
C ASN A 120 -2.90 2.83 -2.62
N ALA A 121 -3.15 2.14 -3.73
CA ALA A 121 -4.32 1.27 -3.90
C ALA A 121 -3.93 -0.19 -4.14
N ILE A 122 -4.68 -1.11 -3.54
CA ILE A 122 -4.62 -2.54 -3.85
C ILE A 122 -5.26 -2.73 -5.24
N PRO A 123 -4.53 -3.27 -6.24
CA PRO A 123 -5.02 -3.33 -7.62
C PRO A 123 -6.22 -4.27 -7.76
N ARG A 124 -7.30 -3.74 -8.35
CA ARG A 124 -8.58 -4.42 -8.55
C ARG A 124 -8.67 -5.17 -9.86
N GLU A 125 -7.88 -4.74 -10.85
CA GLU A 125 -7.95 -5.23 -12.21
C GLU A 125 -6.55 -5.41 -12.79
N ALA A 126 -6.37 -6.47 -13.57
CA ALA A 126 -5.18 -6.71 -14.36
C ALA A 126 -5.52 -7.60 -15.54
N TYR A 127 -4.76 -7.48 -16.62
CA TYR A 127 -4.87 -8.39 -17.75
C TYR A 127 -3.49 -8.70 -18.37
N ALA A 128 -3.43 -9.82 -19.06
CA ALA A 128 -2.27 -10.17 -19.87
C ALA A 128 -2.69 -10.75 -21.21
N ILE A 129 -1.84 -10.54 -22.23
CA ILE A 129 -1.95 -11.13 -23.56
C ILE A 129 -0.76 -12.06 -23.75
N PHE A 130 -1.02 -13.30 -24.12
CA PHE A 130 0.00 -14.33 -24.27
C PHE A 130 -0.41 -15.38 -25.29
N GLY A 131 0.55 -16.15 -25.76
CA GLY A 131 0.32 -17.29 -26.63
C GLY A 131 0.82 -18.59 -26.03
N VAL A 132 0.20 -19.69 -26.43
CA VAL A 132 0.69 -21.06 -26.21
C VAL A 132 0.73 -21.81 -27.54
N PRO A 133 1.65 -22.77 -27.74
CA PRO A 133 1.65 -23.57 -28.97
C PRO A 133 0.27 -24.16 -29.25
N THR A 134 -0.20 -24.04 -30.49
CA THR A 134 -1.56 -24.47 -30.87
C THR A 134 -1.81 -25.94 -30.55
N ARG A 135 -0.77 -26.80 -30.56
CA ARG A 135 -0.85 -28.19 -30.14
C ARG A 135 -1.32 -28.36 -28.66
N PHE A 136 -1.04 -27.38 -27.81
CA PHE A 136 -1.42 -27.39 -26.40
C PHE A 136 -2.71 -26.59 -26.08
N LYS A 137 -3.31 -25.93 -27.09
CA LYS A 137 -4.49 -25.06 -26.88
C LYS A 137 -5.57 -25.72 -26.02
N SER A 138 -6.00 -26.92 -26.38
CA SER A 138 -7.09 -27.63 -25.70
C SER A 138 -6.73 -28.02 -24.26
N GLU A 139 -5.48 -28.41 -24.03
CA GLU A 139 -4.96 -28.77 -22.70
C GLU A 139 -4.83 -27.54 -21.81
N PHE A 140 -4.32 -26.44 -22.38
CA PHE A 140 -4.21 -25.16 -21.70
C PHE A 140 -5.58 -24.62 -21.24
N VAL A 141 -6.60 -24.65 -22.10
CA VAL A 141 -7.97 -24.21 -21.73
C VAL A 141 -8.51 -25.06 -20.58
N LYS A 142 -8.34 -26.37 -20.61
CA LYS A 142 -8.74 -27.24 -19.48
C LYS A 142 -7.98 -26.92 -18.19
N ARG A 143 -6.68 -26.63 -18.29
CA ARG A 143 -5.85 -26.23 -17.14
C ARG A 143 -6.30 -24.89 -16.58
N TYR A 144 -6.61 -23.92 -17.44
CA TYR A 144 -7.17 -22.64 -17.06
C TYR A 144 -8.51 -22.79 -16.33
N ASP A 145 -9.43 -23.65 -16.80
CA ASP A 145 -10.72 -23.87 -16.17
C ASP A 145 -10.56 -24.39 -14.71
N LEU A 146 -9.63 -25.32 -14.50
CA LEU A 146 -9.29 -25.80 -13.16
C LEU A 146 -8.68 -24.68 -12.31
N PHE A 147 -7.71 -23.94 -12.84
CA PHE A 147 -7.10 -22.80 -12.16
C PHE A 147 -8.13 -21.75 -11.76
N ALA A 148 -9.05 -21.39 -12.65
CA ALA A 148 -10.11 -20.43 -12.38
C ALA A 148 -11.09 -20.94 -11.30
N ALA A 149 -11.40 -22.24 -11.30
CA ALA A 149 -12.23 -22.84 -10.25
C ALA A 149 -11.54 -22.82 -8.89
N ASP A 150 -10.24 -23.17 -8.83
CA ASP A 150 -9.43 -23.14 -7.62
C ASP A 150 -9.36 -21.72 -7.03
N LEU A 151 -9.13 -20.71 -7.88
CA LEU A 151 -9.11 -19.30 -7.43
C LEU A 151 -10.48 -18.83 -6.91
N LYS A 152 -11.58 -19.19 -7.57
CA LYS A 152 -12.92 -18.87 -7.08
C LYS A 152 -13.21 -19.52 -5.72
N ALA A 153 -12.74 -20.73 -5.49
CA ALA A 153 -12.86 -21.40 -4.21
C ALA A 153 -11.97 -20.75 -3.14
N GLU A 154 -10.71 -20.40 -3.48
CA GLU A 154 -9.76 -19.71 -2.60
C GLU A 154 -10.28 -18.35 -2.15
N PHE A 155 -10.87 -17.58 -3.06
CA PHE A 155 -11.25 -16.17 -2.83
C PHE A 155 -12.68 -15.98 -2.36
N ARG A 156 -13.51 -17.01 -2.36
CA ARG A 156 -14.99 -16.97 -2.20
C ARG A 156 -15.50 -16.10 -1.04
N PHE A 157 -14.76 -16.03 0.07
CA PHE A 157 -15.20 -15.29 1.27
C PHE A 157 -14.71 -13.84 1.30
N ARG A 158 -13.58 -13.56 0.64
CA ARG A 158 -12.96 -12.23 0.66
C ARG A 158 -13.17 -11.43 -0.63
N GLU A 159 -13.51 -12.11 -1.74
CA GLU A 159 -13.77 -11.51 -3.05
C GLU A 159 -14.98 -12.15 -3.71
N PRO A 160 -16.20 -11.94 -3.20
CA PRO A 160 -17.40 -12.63 -3.70
C PRO A 160 -17.74 -12.29 -5.15
N ASN A 161 -17.26 -11.15 -5.65
CA ASN A 161 -17.52 -10.69 -7.01
C ASN A 161 -16.37 -11.01 -7.99
N PHE A 162 -15.29 -11.68 -7.51
CA PHE A 162 -14.11 -12.00 -8.31
C PHE A 162 -14.47 -12.65 -9.65
N LYS A 163 -13.93 -12.07 -10.71
CA LYS A 163 -14.02 -12.61 -12.06
C LYS A 163 -12.63 -12.82 -12.65
N ILE A 164 -12.49 -13.95 -13.33
CA ILE A 164 -11.37 -14.21 -14.22
C ILE A 164 -11.92 -14.78 -15.52
N THR A 165 -11.52 -14.21 -16.66
CA THR A 165 -11.98 -14.62 -17.98
C THR A 165 -10.79 -14.86 -18.89
N LEU A 166 -10.91 -15.86 -19.76
CA LEU A 166 -9.93 -16.16 -20.81
C LEU A 166 -10.64 -16.02 -22.16
N ASN A 167 -10.14 -15.14 -23.00
CA ASN A 167 -10.68 -14.90 -24.33
C ASN A 167 -9.61 -15.24 -25.36
N GLU A 168 -9.98 -16.01 -26.38
CA GLU A 168 -9.11 -16.22 -27.53
C GLU A 168 -8.97 -14.93 -28.33
N MET A 169 -7.77 -14.66 -28.80
CA MET A 169 -7.43 -13.44 -29.55
C MET A 169 -6.92 -13.78 -30.95
N PRO A 170 -7.01 -12.84 -31.90
CA PRO A 170 -6.21 -12.90 -33.13
C PRO A 170 -4.72 -13.07 -32.84
N GLU A 171 -3.98 -13.53 -33.84
CA GLU A 171 -2.53 -13.56 -33.76
C GLU A 171 -1.97 -12.17 -33.42
N VAL A 172 -0.93 -12.13 -32.57
CA VAL A 172 -0.16 -10.92 -32.27
C VAL A 172 1.15 -10.98 -33.06
N ASP A 173 1.69 -9.82 -33.39
CA ASP A 173 2.92 -9.74 -34.18
C ASP A 173 4.16 -10.05 -33.34
N GLN A 174 4.13 -9.75 -32.05
CA GLN A 174 5.30 -9.77 -31.19
C GLN A 174 5.01 -10.29 -29.78
N VAL A 175 6.05 -10.89 -29.18
CA VAL A 175 6.09 -11.35 -27.79
C VAL A 175 7.35 -10.83 -27.11
N LEU A 176 7.34 -10.78 -25.77
CA LEU A 176 8.53 -10.42 -24.99
C LEU A 176 9.67 -11.42 -25.23
N ASP A 177 10.90 -10.91 -25.22
CA ASP A 177 12.09 -11.77 -25.16
C ASP A 177 12.04 -12.69 -23.92
N ALA A 178 12.62 -13.87 -24.08
CA ALA A 178 12.52 -14.93 -23.07
C ALA A 178 13.12 -14.54 -21.71
N ARG A 179 14.19 -13.71 -21.71
CA ARG A 179 14.87 -13.29 -20.47
C ARG A 179 13.99 -12.34 -19.68
N THR A 180 13.44 -11.33 -20.35
CA THR A 180 12.56 -10.34 -19.69
C THR A 180 11.25 -10.99 -19.22
N GLN A 181 10.64 -11.86 -20.05
CA GLN A 181 9.46 -12.62 -19.63
C GLN A 181 9.73 -13.43 -18.37
N PHE A 182 10.84 -14.16 -18.32
CA PHE A 182 11.23 -14.95 -17.15
C PHE A 182 11.40 -14.06 -15.92
N GLY A 183 12.22 -12.99 -16.02
CA GLY A 183 12.47 -12.06 -14.92
C GLY A 183 11.17 -11.43 -14.39
N LEU A 184 10.34 -10.91 -15.29
CA LEU A 184 9.08 -10.27 -14.92
C LEU A 184 8.13 -11.24 -14.20
N VAL A 185 7.80 -12.38 -14.81
CA VAL A 185 6.79 -13.29 -14.24
C VAL A 185 7.27 -13.89 -12.92
N TYR A 186 8.53 -14.30 -12.83
CA TYR A 186 9.08 -14.89 -11.61
C TYR A 186 9.18 -13.86 -10.47
N SER A 187 9.58 -12.63 -10.79
CA SER A 187 9.59 -11.56 -9.76
C SER A 187 8.19 -11.18 -9.30
N LEU A 188 7.21 -11.08 -10.21
CA LEU A 188 5.83 -10.80 -9.83
C LEU A 188 5.21 -11.90 -8.93
N VAL A 189 5.60 -13.16 -9.12
CA VAL A 189 5.20 -14.25 -8.22
C VAL A 189 5.96 -14.18 -6.90
N GLY A 190 7.28 -14.00 -6.95
CA GLY A 190 8.18 -14.08 -5.80
C GLY A 190 8.17 -12.87 -4.88
N VAL A 191 7.91 -11.66 -5.39
CA VAL A 191 7.92 -10.44 -4.59
C VAL A 191 6.87 -10.49 -3.47
N PRO A 192 7.20 -10.10 -2.22
CA PRO A 192 6.22 -10.01 -1.14
C PRO A 192 5.06 -9.06 -1.48
N ASN A 193 3.86 -9.35 -0.96
CA ASN A 193 2.68 -8.50 -1.06
C ASN A 193 1.74 -8.75 0.12
N GLY A 194 1.23 -7.69 0.73
CA GLY A 194 0.39 -7.76 1.92
C GLY A 194 1.15 -7.43 3.20
N VAL A 195 0.66 -7.92 4.32
CA VAL A 195 1.27 -7.73 5.64
C VAL A 195 2.56 -8.53 5.75
N ILE A 196 3.64 -7.87 6.15
CA ILE A 196 4.94 -8.49 6.46
C ILE A 196 5.05 -8.74 7.96
N ALA A 197 4.67 -7.75 8.78
CA ALA A 197 4.71 -7.85 10.24
C ALA A 197 3.53 -7.14 10.90
N MET A 198 3.08 -7.71 12.04
CA MET A 198 2.12 -7.07 12.95
C MET A 198 2.87 -6.42 14.10
N SER A 199 2.33 -5.32 14.63
CA SER A 199 2.93 -4.59 15.74
C SER A 199 2.88 -5.39 17.04
N PHE A 200 4.02 -5.50 17.71
CA PHE A 200 4.09 -6.05 19.08
C PHE A 200 3.67 -5.05 20.15
N ALA A 201 3.80 -3.75 19.86
CA ALA A 201 3.41 -2.68 20.77
C ALA A 201 1.89 -2.46 20.80
N MET A 202 1.20 -2.72 19.70
CA MET A 202 -0.24 -2.52 19.53
C MET A 202 -0.88 -3.73 18.85
N PRO A 203 -1.43 -4.69 19.61
CA PRO A 203 -2.09 -5.86 19.02
C PRO A 203 -3.20 -5.48 18.03
N GLY A 204 -3.19 -6.13 16.86
CA GLY A 204 -4.15 -5.86 15.79
C GLY A 204 -3.74 -4.77 14.80
N LEU A 205 -2.66 -4.01 15.08
CA LEU A 205 -2.10 -3.04 14.14
C LEU A 205 -1.09 -3.71 13.21
N VAL A 206 -1.15 -3.39 11.92
CA VAL A 206 -0.07 -3.70 10.97
C VAL A 206 1.13 -2.80 11.27
N GLU A 207 2.30 -3.39 11.46
CA GLU A 207 3.55 -2.66 11.58
C GLU A 207 4.17 -2.39 10.21
N THR A 208 4.33 -3.45 9.41
CA THR A 208 5.04 -3.41 8.12
C THR A 208 4.25 -4.13 7.05
N SER A 209 4.11 -3.52 5.89
CA SER A 209 3.43 -4.09 4.73
C SER A 209 4.06 -3.67 3.41
N THR A 210 3.67 -4.35 2.34
CA THR A 210 4.00 -3.98 0.95
C THR A 210 2.82 -4.25 0.02
N ASN A 211 2.68 -3.43 -1.01
CA ASN A 211 1.65 -3.55 -2.03
C ASN A 211 2.28 -3.57 -3.42
N LEU A 212 2.07 -4.63 -4.20
CA LEU A 212 2.40 -4.68 -5.62
C LEU A 212 1.37 -3.86 -6.40
N ALA A 213 1.62 -2.56 -6.51
CA ALA A 213 0.64 -1.56 -6.93
C ALA A 213 0.34 -1.57 -8.42
N SER A 214 1.36 -1.63 -9.27
CA SER A 214 1.13 -1.60 -10.71
C SER A 214 2.22 -2.31 -11.52
N VAL A 215 1.82 -2.75 -12.72
CA VAL A 215 2.72 -3.26 -13.78
C VAL A 215 2.30 -2.58 -15.06
N LYS A 216 3.19 -1.80 -15.68
CA LYS A 216 2.92 -0.98 -16.85
C LYS A 216 3.99 -1.14 -17.91
N PHE A 217 3.57 -1.30 -19.15
CA PHE A 217 4.42 -1.12 -20.32
C PHE A 217 4.47 0.37 -20.66
N GLU A 218 5.65 0.94 -20.64
CA GLU A 218 5.89 2.36 -20.88
C GLU A 218 6.84 2.56 -22.07
N GLY A 219 6.38 3.29 -23.06
CA GLY A 219 7.10 3.39 -24.34
C GLY A 219 7.22 2.03 -25.03
N ASP A 220 8.30 1.85 -25.78
CA ASP A 220 8.52 0.65 -26.60
C ASP A 220 9.60 -0.28 -26.01
N ASP A 221 10.19 0.06 -24.85
CA ASP A 221 11.36 -0.62 -24.32
C ASP A 221 11.36 -0.86 -22.81
N ARG A 222 10.33 -0.44 -22.08
CA ARG A 222 10.30 -0.51 -20.62
C ARG A 222 9.04 -1.14 -20.07
N ILE A 223 9.20 -1.97 -19.03
CA ILE A 223 8.13 -2.40 -18.15
C ILE A 223 8.44 -1.86 -16.75
N VAL A 224 7.54 -1.05 -16.23
CA VAL A 224 7.68 -0.44 -14.91
C VAL A 224 6.76 -1.16 -13.93
N VAL A 225 7.35 -1.69 -12.87
CA VAL A 225 6.64 -2.30 -11.76
C VAL A 225 6.79 -1.40 -10.53
N THR A 226 5.67 -0.94 -9.98
CA THR A 226 5.65 -0.09 -8.78
C THR A 226 5.13 -0.89 -7.59
N THR A 227 5.87 -0.83 -6.49
CA THR A 227 5.45 -1.35 -5.20
C THR A 227 5.52 -0.26 -4.15
N SER A 228 4.67 -0.31 -3.12
CA SER A 228 4.66 0.66 -2.03
C SER A 228 4.80 -0.07 -0.71
N GLN A 229 5.83 0.27 0.07
CA GLN A 229 6.13 -0.30 1.38
C GLN A 229 5.73 0.71 2.47
N ARG A 230 5.16 0.21 3.56
CA ARG A 230 4.77 1.01 4.72
C ARG A 230 5.28 0.36 5.99
N SER A 231 5.75 1.18 6.94
CA SER A 231 6.04 0.73 8.30
C SER A 231 6.02 1.90 9.28
N SER A 232 5.59 1.65 10.51
CA SER A 232 5.78 2.56 11.63
C SER A 232 7.19 2.52 12.21
N VAL A 233 8.01 1.53 11.80
CA VAL A 233 9.40 1.33 12.23
C VAL A 233 10.32 1.57 11.05
N GLU A 234 11.17 2.60 11.13
CA GLU A 234 11.99 3.06 10.01
C GLU A 234 12.92 1.97 9.45
N SER A 235 13.63 1.26 10.33
CA SER A 235 14.50 0.14 9.91
C SER A 235 13.74 -1.01 9.25
N ALA A 236 12.50 -1.27 9.64
CA ALA A 236 11.65 -2.28 9.03
C ALA A 236 11.12 -1.83 7.66
N LYS A 237 10.83 -0.52 7.49
CA LYS A 237 10.50 0.08 6.18
C LYS A 237 11.64 -0.10 5.19
N VAL A 238 12.86 0.25 5.60
CA VAL A 238 14.08 0.06 4.79
C VAL A 238 14.29 -1.41 4.46
N TYR A 239 14.14 -2.32 5.44
CA TYR A 239 14.28 -3.74 5.19
C TYR A 239 13.22 -4.28 4.21
N ALA A 240 11.99 -3.81 4.32
CA ALA A 240 10.94 -4.18 3.36
C ALA A 240 11.30 -3.74 1.93
N SER A 241 11.83 -2.51 1.74
CA SER A 241 12.27 -2.06 0.42
C SER A 241 13.45 -2.87 -0.11
N GLN A 242 14.39 -3.26 0.74
CA GLN A 242 15.53 -4.13 0.37
C GLN A 242 15.09 -5.53 -0.06
N MET A 243 14.08 -6.12 0.56
CA MET A 243 13.51 -7.40 0.12
C MET A 243 12.93 -7.28 -1.29
N ILE A 244 12.18 -6.21 -1.57
CA ILE A 244 11.60 -5.95 -2.89
C ILE A 244 12.69 -5.73 -3.93
N GLU A 245 13.66 -4.85 -3.64
CA GLU A 245 14.81 -4.58 -4.50
C GLU A 245 15.56 -5.87 -4.85
N SER A 246 15.85 -6.70 -3.85
CA SER A 246 16.57 -7.96 -4.03
C SER A 246 15.89 -8.89 -5.05
N VAL A 247 14.57 -9.02 -4.97
CA VAL A 247 13.80 -9.86 -5.91
C VAL A 247 13.86 -9.31 -7.33
N PHE A 248 13.65 -8.01 -7.51
CA PHE A 248 13.64 -7.39 -8.84
C PHE A 248 15.05 -7.30 -9.45
N ALA A 249 16.06 -6.99 -8.64
CA ALA A 249 17.46 -6.96 -9.09
C ALA A 249 17.94 -8.35 -9.56
N LEU A 250 17.62 -9.42 -8.80
CA LEU A 250 17.89 -10.81 -9.24
C LEU A 250 17.14 -11.19 -10.52
N ALA A 251 15.98 -10.58 -10.76
CA ALA A 251 15.21 -10.76 -11.99
C ALA A 251 15.74 -9.93 -13.18
N GLY A 252 16.76 -9.08 -12.95
CA GLY A 252 17.40 -8.27 -13.98
C GLY A 252 16.78 -6.91 -14.23
N ALA A 253 15.96 -6.40 -13.30
CA ALA A 253 15.44 -5.06 -13.37
C ALA A 253 16.43 -4.03 -12.79
N GLU A 254 16.37 -2.80 -13.29
CA GLU A 254 16.92 -1.61 -12.64
C GLU A 254 15.95 -1.20 -11.53
N VAL A 255 16.45 -0.98 -10.30
CA VAL A 255 15.59 -0.66 -9.17
C VAL A 255 15.96 0.71 -8.59
N SER A 256 14.95 1.50 -8.27
CA SER A 256 15.08 2.78 -7.59
C SER A 256 14.02 2.92 -6.50
N HIS A 257 14.27 3.78 -5.52
CA HIS A 257 13.35 4.12 -4.45
C HIS A 257 12.97 5.59 -4.51
N SER A 258 11.75 5.92 -4.08
CA SER A 258 11.38 7.30 -3.80
C SER A 258 12.10 7.79 -2.54
N GLU A 259 12.08 9.10 -2.29
CA GLU A 259 12.56 9.66 -1.03
C GLU A 259 11.77 9.13 0.17
N GLY A 260 10.50 8.84 -0.04
CA GLY A 260 9.61 8.34 1.01
C GLY A 260 9.26 9.40 2.06
N TYR A 261 8.65 8.95 3.15
CA TYR A 261 8.40 9.76 4.34
C TYR A 261 8.49 8.85 5.58
N PRO A 262 8.91 9.42 6.73
CA PRO A 262 9.15 8.65 7.96
C PRO A 262 7.83 8.26 8.63
N GLY A 263 7.90 7.20 9.46
CA GLY A 263 6.82 6.79 10.34
C GLY A 263 6.95 7.38 11.73
N TRP A 264 5.90 7.21 12.49
CA TRP A 264 5.85 7.51 13.92
C TRP A 264 5.55 6.22 14.68
N ALA A 265 6.58 5.63 15.30
CA ALA A 265 6.44 4.39 16.05
C ALA A 265 5.57 4.60 17.30
N PRO A 266 4.54 3.76 17.55
CA PRO A 266 3.68 3.91 18.72
C PRO A 266 4.46 3.76 20.02
N ASN A 267 4.24 4.70 20.97
CA ASN A 267 4.76 4.61 22.33
C ASN A 267 3.62 4.58 23.36
N PRO A 268 3.11 3.39 23.74
CA PRO A 268 2.04 3.26 24.74
C PRO A 268 2.42 3.72 26.17
N GLN A 269 3.70 3.98 26.41
CA GLN A 269 4.22 4.43 27.72
C GLN A 269 4.53 5.93 27.76
N SER A 270 4.12 6.70 26.76
CA SER A 270 4.31 8.15 26.71
C SER A 270 3.60 8.86 27.87
N LYS A 271 4.29 9.80 28.49
CA LYS A 271 3.70 10.63 29.55
C LYS A 271 2.58 11.51 29.03
N LEU A 272 2.73 12.04 27.82
CA LEU A 272 1.67 12.83 27.19
C LEU A 272 0.42 11.98 26.94
N LEU A 273 0.57 10.73 26.51
CA LEU A 273 -0.55 9.81 26.35
C LEU A 273 -1.27 9.56 27.71
N GLU A 274 -0.51 9.30 28.78
CA GLU A 274 -1.06 9.11 30.13
C GLU A 274 -1.92 10.31 30.54
N ILE A 275 -1.39 11.52 30.37
CA ILE A 275 -2.10 12.78 30.66
C ILE A 275 -3.37 12.90 29.81
N THR A 276 -3.27 12.62 28.52
CA THR A 276 -4.39 12.75 27.57
C THR A 276 -5.52 11.78 27.90
N VAL A 277 -5.20 10.50 28.15
CA VAL A 277 -6.19 9.49 28.54
C VAL A 277 -6.86 9.83 29.86
N ALA A 278 -6.10 10.25 30.88
CA ALA A 278 -6.64 10.66 32.17
C ALA A 278 -7.52 11.91 32.05
N SER A 279 -7.17 12.86 31.20
CA SER A 279 -7.99 14.05 30.91
C SER A 279 -9.30 13.67 30.23
N TYR A 280 -9.26 12.83 29.24
CA TYR A 280 -10.44 12.36 28.53
C TYR A 280 -11.41 11.61 29.47
N GLU A 281 -10.90 10.67 30.26
CA GLU A 281 -11.69 9.88 31.19
C GLU A 281 -12.34 10.79 32.29
N LYS A 282 -11.58 11.76 32.81
CA LYS A 282 -12.09 12.73 33.76
C LYS A 282 -13.23 13.60 33.21
N LEU A 283 -13.10 14.06 31.97
CA LEU A 283 -14.06 14.98 31.35
C LEU A 283 -15.33 14.28 30.87
N PHE A 284 -15.20 13.06 30.32
CA PHE A 284 -16.30 12.41 29.61
C PHE A 284 -16.77 11.10 30.26
N GLY A 285 -16.10 10.62 31.32
CA GLY A 285 -16.52 9.44 32.09
C GLY A 285 -16.29 8.10 31.37
N VAL A 286 -15.61 8.10 30.21
CA VAL A 286 -15.29 6.92 29.42
C VAL A 286 -13.83 6.98 28.98
N LYS A 287 -13.21 5.80 28.79
CA LYS A 287 -11.84 5.74 28.25
C LYS A 287 -11.85 5.97 26.74
N PRO A 288 -10.93 6.80 26.23
CA PRO A 288 -10.75 6.93 24.79
C PRO A 288 -10.13 5.66 24.23
N LYS A 289 -10.30 5.46 22.92
CA LYS A 289 -9.60 4.40 22.20
C LYS A 289 -8.21 4.91 21.80
N VAL A 290 -7.16 4.24 22.25
CA VAL A 290 -5.79 4.53 21.83
C VAL A 290 -5.49 3.71 20.57
N ARG A 291 -5.06 4.39 19.51
CA ARG A 291 -4.84 3.82 18.18
C ARG A 291 -3.51 4.25 17.56
N ALA A 292 -3.12 3.54 16.54
CA ALA A 292 -2.19 4.02 15.53
C ALA A 292 -2.77 3.65 14.16
N ILE A 293 -2.37 4.39 13.13
CA ILE A 293 -2.86 4.22 11.78
C ILE A 293 -1.75 3.67 10.88
N HIS A 294 -2.09 2.76 9.98
CA HIS A 294 -1.13 2.25 8.99
C HIS A 294 -1.15 3.11 7.70
N ALA A 295 -1.29 4.41 7.87
CA ALA A 295 -1.21 5.46 6.87
C ALA A 295 -0.28 6.58 7.36
N GLY A 296 0.03 7.58 6.53
CA GLY A 296 0.89 8.71 6.90
C GLY A 296 0.18 9.75 7.74
N LEU A 297 0.91 10.41 8.63
CA LEU A 297 0.55 11.66 9.31
C LEU A 297 1.81 12.55 9.35
N GLU A 298 1.65 13.87 9.40
CA GLU A 298 2.77 14.83 9.55
C GLU A 298 3.65 14.54 10.77
N CYS A 299 3.08 13.89 11.81
CA CYS A 299 3.79 13.52 13.04
C CYS A 299 5.09 12.73 12.79
N GLY A 300 5.13 11.90 11.74
CA GLY A 300 6.36 11.20 11.34
C GLY A 300 7.49 12.17 10.99
N LEU A 301 7.18 13.20 10.21
CA LEU A 301 8.16 14.23 9.79
C LEU A 301 8.61 15.09 10.97
N PHE A 302 7.71 15.42 11.89
CA PHE A 302 8.09 16.15 13.10
C PHE A 302 9.05 15.32 13.96
N LEU A 303 8.80 14.03 14.13
CA LEU A 303 9.65 13.15 14.93
C LEU A 303 11.05 12.96 14.32
N GLU A 304 11.17 12.95 13.01
CA GLU A 304 12.45 12.89 12.31
C GLU A 304 13.32 14.11 12.65
N LYS A 305 12.73 15.30 12.65
CA LYS A 305 13.44 16.56 12.95
C LYS A 305 13.62 16.81 14.45
N TYR A 306 12.66 16.36 15.25
CA TYR A 306 12.64 16.54 16.70
C TYR A 306 12.46 15.19 17.42
N PRO A 307 13.51 14.34 17.49
CA PRO A 307 13.40 12.98 18.02
C PRO A 307 13.02 12.89 19.50
N HIS A 308 13.09 14.03 20.21
CA HIS A 308 12.73 14.12 21.64
C HIS A 308 11.24 14.36 21.91
N LEU A 309 10.44 14.65 20.86
CA LEU A 309 9.02 14.95 21.04
C LEU A 309 8.22 13.70 21.47
N GLU A 310 7.44 13.87 22.50
CA GLU A 310 6.32 12.98 22.76
C GLU A 310 5.07 13.56 22.11
N MET A 311 4.34 12.72 21.37
CA MET A 311 3.22 13.19 20.54
C MET A 311 1.95 12.40 20.79
N VAL A 312 0.81 13.07 20.63
CA VAL A 312 -0.52 12.49 20.48
C VAL A 312 -1.27 13.23 19.38
N SER A 313 -2.17 12.54 18.68
CA SER A 313 -3.09 13.18 17.75
C SER A 313 -4.52 12.86 18.12
N PHE A 314 -5.38 13.87 18.13
CA PHE A 314 -6.82 13.75 18.32
C PHE A 314 -7.53 14.94 17.68
N GLY A 315 -8.82 14.80 17.40
CA GLY A 315 -9.61 15.85 16.75
C GLY A 315 -11.10 15.70 16.99
N PRO A 316 -11.90 16.63 16.47
CA PRO A 316 -13.34 16.50 16.38
C PRO A 316 -13.72 15.47 15.30
N THR A 317 -14.99 15.07 15.23
CA THR A 317 -15.45 14.14 14.22
C THR A 317 -15.60 14.81 12.86
N LEU A 318 -14.86 14.32 11.88
CA LEU A 318 -14.93 14.65 10.46
C LEU A 318 -15.52 13.49 9.67
N ARG A 319 -16.17 13.77 8.56
CA ARG A 319 -16.72 12.74 7.65
C ARG A 319 -16.57 13.19 6.21
N GLY A 320 -16.30 12.24 5.33
CA GLY A 320 -16.12 12.50 3.91
C GLY A 320 -14.87 13.32 3.61
N VAL A 321 -13.84 13.23 4.44
CA VAL A 321 -12.54 13.89 4.26
C VAL A 321 -11.95 13.59 2.88
N HIS A 322 -11.17 14.52 2.34
CA HIS A 322 -10.61 14.49 0.99
C HIS A 322 -11.68 14.41 -0.13
N SER A 323 -12.90 14.84 0.15
CA SER A 323 -13.99 14.85 -0.83
C SER A 323 -14.81 16.14 -0.77
N PRO A 324 -15.58 16.47 -1.83
CA PRO A 324 -16.50 17.63 -1.80
C PRO A 324 -17.61 17.53 -0.73
N ASP A 325 -17.84 16.34 -0.17
CA ASP A 325 -18.85 16.07 0.88
C ASP A 325 -18.26 16.17 2.30
N GLU A 326 -17.07 16.73 2.45
CA GLU A 326 -16.42 16.89 3.74
C GLU A 326 -17.25 17.74 4.70
N ARG A 327 -17.38 17.24 5.93
CA ARG A 327 -18.20 17.89 6.95
C ARG A 327 -17.68 17.60 8.36
N LEU A 328 -17.79 18.61 9.23
CA LEU A 328 -17.48 18.56 10.65
C LEU A 328 -18.75 18.32 11.46
N GLU A 329 -18.71 17.39 12.41
CA GLU A 329 -19.78 17.21 13.40
C GLU A 329 -19.64 18.25 14.51
N ILE A 330 -20.43 19.33 14.43
CA ILE A 330 -20.34 20.51 15.32
C ILE A 330 -20.44 20.10 16.81
N ALA A 331 -21.24 19.09 17.16
CA ALA A 331 -21.43 18.64 18.54
C ALA A 331 -20.13 18.08 19.19
N THR A 332 -19.14 17.70 18.41
CA THR A 332 -17.85 17.17 18.91
C THR A 332 -16.80 18.26 19.16
N VAL A 333 -16.98 19.45 18.59
CA VAL A 333 -16.04 20.57 18.73
C VAL A 333 -15.86 21.05 20.19
N PRO A 334 -16.92 21.23 20.99
CA PRO A 334 -16.74 21.58 22.40
C PRO A 334 -15.97 20.54 23.20
N LYS A 335 -16.22 19.26 22.98
CA LYS A 335 -15.48 18.16 23.63
C LYS A 335 -13.98 18.17 23.27
N PHE A 336 -13.69 18.34 21.99
CA PHE A 336 -12.32 18.51 21.50
C PHE A 336 -11.63 19.69 22.20
N TRP A 337 -12.27 20.83 22.26
CA TRP A 337 -11.72 22.03 22.92
C TRP A 337 -11.48 21.84 24.41
N ASP A 338 -12.45 21.24 25.14
CA ASP A 338 -12.34 20.98 26.57
C ASP A 338 -11.18 20.02 26.87
N LEU A 339 -10.98 18.96 26.02
CA LEU A 339 -9.86 18.03 26.13
C LEU A 339 -8.54 18.76 25.94
N LEU A 340 -8.39 19.52 24.84
CA LEU A 340 -7.19 20.29 24.55
C LEU A 340 -6.83 21.25 25.70
N ALA A 341 -7.81 22.00 26.19
CA ALA A 341 -7.61 22.95 27.28
C ALA A 341 -7.23 22.27 28.60
N ASP A 342 -7.76 21.08 28.92
CA ASP A 342 -7.42 20.33 30.14
C ASP A 342 -6.00 19.73 30.04
N ILE A 343 -5.60 19.24 28.87
CA ILE A 343 -4.23 18.75 28.62
C ILE A 343 -3.23 19.89 28.78
N LEU A 344 -3.44 21.02 28.09
CA LEU A 344 -2.54 22.18 28.13
C LEU A 344 -2.31 22.75 29.55
N LYS A 345 -3.25 22.53 30.45
CA LYS A 345 -3.10 22.92 31.87
C LYS A 345 -2.29 21.94 32.71
N LYS A 346 -2.02 20.72 32.18
CA LYS A 346 -1.37 19.64 32.90
C LYS A 346 0.04 19.34 32.36
N VAL A 347 0.34 19.77 31.16
CA VAL A 347 1.69 19.66 30.57
C VAL A 347 2.51 20.87 31.02
N GLU A 348 3.57 20.62 31.76
CA GLU A 348 4.56 21.61 32.24
C GLU A 348 5.82 21.56 31.41
#